data_2d17716159f62a16cca248a125d0670a
#
_entry.id   2d17716159f62a16cca248a125d0670a
#
_cell.length_a   1.000
_cell.length_b   1.000
_cell.length_c   1.000
_cell.angle_alpha   90.00
_cell.angle_beta   90.00
_cell.angle_gamma   90.00
#
_symmetry.space_group_name_H-M   'P 1'
#
loop_
_entity.id
_entity.type
_entity.pdbx_description
1 polymer ?
#
loop_
_entity_poly.entity_id
_entity_poly.type
_entity_poly.pdbx_seq_one_letter_code
_entity_poly.pdbx_strand_id
1 'polypeptide(L)'
;MKKLSVILIFSALLSANLIAQSTANRLPKEVPADFKSDGCSRFPDCNYRDCCIEHDIEYYSGGSGKERWRSDKRLYKCVRKSKGWQNEIIAPVMWLGVRVFGVSFLPTPFRWGFGRIKAKKSK
;
A
#
# COMPACT_ATOMS: atom_id res chain seq x y z
N MET A 1 -10.28 -33.10 -34.50
CA MET A 1 -9.86 -31.69 -34.57
C MET A 1 -10.78 -30.73 -33.81
N LYS A 2 -12.12 -30.88 -33.90
CA LYS A 2 -13.08 -30.00 -33.19
C LYS A 2 -12.99 -30.05 -31.65
N LYS A 3 -12.63 -31.19 -31.05
CA LYS A 3 -12.51 -31.34 -29.59
C LYS A 3 -11.31 -30.61 -28.97
N LEU A 4 -10.21 -30.46 -29.71
CA LEU A 4 -9.02 -29.77 -29.24
C LEU A 4 -9.24 -28.24 -29.10
N SER A 5 -9.98 -27.67 -30.04
CA SER A 5 -10.31 -26.23 -30.06
C SER A 5 -11.19 -25.82 -28.86
N VAL A 6 -12.12 -26.68 -28.44
CA VAL A 6 -12.99 -26.43 -27.30
C VAL A 6 -12.20 -26.42 -25.98
N ILE A 7 -11.23 -27.32 -25.80
CA ILE A 7 -10.40 -27.39 -24.61
C ILE A 7 -9.51 -26.15 -24.47
N LEU A 8 -8.94 -25.65 -25.59
CA LEU A 8 -8.11 -24.44 -25.57
C LEU A 8 -8.91 -23.18 -25.23
N ILE A 9 -10.16 -23.09 -25.72
CA ILE A 9 -11.04 -21.95 -25.38
C ILE A 9 -11.44 -21.98 -23.90
N PHE A 10 -11.73 -23.15 -23.35
CA PHE A 10 -12.09 -23.30 -21.93
C PHE A 10 -10.93 -22.95 -20.99
N SER A 11 -9.70 -23.34 -21.33
CA SER A 11 -8.52 -22.99 -20.52
C SER A 11 -8.20 -21.49 -20.57
N ALA A 12 -8.42 -20.83 -21.70
CA ALA A 12 -8.22 -19.39 -21.82
C ALA A 12 -9.25 -18.58 -21.00
N LEU A 13 -10.51 -19.03 -20.95
CA LEU A 13 -11.56 -18.40 -20.14
C LEU A 13 -11.31 -18.57 -18.62
N LEU A 14 -10.79 -19.71 -18.20
CA LEU A 14 -10.43 -19.93 -16.79
C LEU A 14 -9.28 -19.01 -16.35
N SER A 15 -8.29 -18.83 -17.21
CA SER A 15 -7.14 -17.95 -16.93
C SER A 15 -7.54 -16.48 -16.82
N ALA A 16 -8.47 -16.02 -17.67
CA ALA A 16 -8.99 -14.66 -17.64
C ALA A 16 -9.78 -14.37 -16.35
N ASN A 17 -10.53 -15.32 -15.83
CA ASN A 17 -11.27 -15.16 -14.58
C ASN A 17 -10.34 -15.09 -13.36
N LEU A 18 -9.24 -15.84 -13.34
CA LEU A 18 -8.25 -15.79 -12.26
C LEU A 18 -7.51 -14.44 -12.20
N ILE A 19 -7.23 -13.84 -13.35
CA ILE A 19 -6.60 -12.50 -13.43
C ILE A 19 -7.60 -11.42 -12.97
N ALA A 20 -8.86 -11.50 -13.36
CA ALA A 20 -9.91 -10.56 -12.94
C ALA A 20 -10.15 -10.61 -11.42
N GLN A 21 -10.15 -11.78 -10.80
CA GLN A 21 -10.28 -11.92 -9.35
C GLN A 21 -9.07 -11.38 -8.57
N SER A 22 -7.87 -11.46 -9.15
CA SER A 22 -6.66 -10.89 -8.53
C SER A 22 -6.65 -9.36 -8.50
N THR A 23 -7.32 -8.71 -9.46
CA THR A 23 -7.46 -7.24 -9.51
C THR A 23 -8.64 -6.73 -8.68
N ALA A 24 -9.70 -7.49 -8.51
CA ALA A 24 -10.90 -7.11 -7.73
C ALA A 24 -10.59 -6.96 -6.22
N ASN A 25 -9.56 -7.62 -5.69
CA ASN A 25 -9.11 -7.47 -4.30
C ASN A 25 -8.28 -6.20 -4.04
N ARG A 26 -8.20 -5.27 -4.99
CA ARG A 26 -7.49 -4.00 -4.88
C ARG A 26 -8.43 -2.80 -4.92
N LEU A 27 -9.66 -2.95 -4.42
CA LEU A 27 -10.47 -1.76 -4.19
C LEU A 27 -9.72 -0.84 -3.22
N PRO A 28 -9.58 0.45 -3.53
CA PRO A 28 -9.03 1.41 -2.59
C PRO A 28 -9.81 1.27 -1.29
N LYS A 29 -9.11 1.12 -0.18
CA LYS A 29 -9.74 1.14 1.13
C LYS A 29 -10.50 2.46 1.20
N GLU A 30 -11.80 2.41 1.49
CA GLU A 30 -12.64 3.59 1.56
C GLU A 30 -11.98 4.64 2.45
N VAL A 31 -11.77 5.82 1.89
CA VAL A 31 -11.08 6.90 2.59
C VAL A 31 -12.06 7.48 3.61
N PRO A 32 -11.77 7.39 4.92
CA PRO A 32 -12.65 7.95 5.94
C PRO A 32 -12.83 9.47 5.77
N ALA A 33 -14.02 9.98 6.05
CA ALA A 33 -14.36 11.41 5.88
C ALA A 33 -13.46 12.35 6.72
N ASP A 34 -12.89 11.85 7.82
CA ASP A 34 -11.99 12.58 8.72
C ASP A 34 -10.50 12.33 8.43
N PHE A 35 -10.20 11.59 7.36
CA PHE A 35 -8.83 11.33 6.95
C PHE A 35 -8.14 12.57 6.39
N LYS A 36 -6.94 12.84 6.88
CA LYS A 36 -6.06 13.90 6.35
C LYS A 36 -4.65 13.35 6.25
N SER A 37 -4.11 13.26 5.05
CA SER A 37 -2.70 12.93 4.83
C SER A 37 -1.83 14.20 4.91
N ASP A 38 -0.63 14.06 5.43
CA ASP A 38 0.43 15.08 5.38
C ASP A 38 1.43 14.81 4.24
N GLY A 39 1.11 13.86 3.37
CA GLY A 39 1.98 13.44 2.28
C GLY A 39 3.14 12.58 2.78
N CYS A 40 4.34 12.83 2.27
CA CYS A 40 5.53 12.08 2.65
C CYS A 40 6.18 12.69 3.89
N SER A 41 5.67 12.40 5.09
CA SER A 41 6.21 12.90 6.36
C SER A 41 7.75 12.82 6.41
N ARG A 42 8.43 13.96 6.60
CA ARG A 42 9.89 14.08 6.65
C ARG A 42 10.64 13.81 5.33
N PHE A 43 9.95 13.53 4.25
CA PHE A 43 10.53 13.44 2.91
C PHE A 43 9.96 14.54 2.02
N PRO A 44 10.71 15.03 1.02
CA PRO A 44 10.18 15.99 0.07
C PRO A 44 8.97 15.41 -0.67
N ASP A 45 7.92 16.20 -0.84
CA ASP A 45 6.78 15.85 -1.71
C ASP A 45 7.23 15.93 -3.18
N CYS A 46 7.85 14.87 -3.64
CA CYS A 46 8.27 14.71 -5.03
C CYS A 46 7.21 13.95 -5.84
N ASN A 47 7.62 13.37 -6.95
CA ASN A 47 6.76 12.61 -7.86
C ASN A 47 6.19 11.29 -7.29
N TYR A 48 6.46 10.98 -6.04
CA TYR A 48 5.96 9.81 -5.31
C TYR A 48 4.97 10.17 -4.17
N ARG A 49 4.49 11.41 -4.12
CA ARG A 49 3.56 11.87 -3.07
C ARG A 49 2.32 10.98 -2.97
N ASP A 50 1.76 10.54 -4.08
CA ASP A 50 0.59 9.67 -4.10
C ASP A 50 0.85 8.32 -3.43
N CYS A 51 2.07 7.79 -3.56
CA CYS A 51 2.49 6.57 -2.85
C CYS A 51 2.41 6.74 -1.32
N CYS A 52 2.78 7.92 -0.83
CA CYS A 52 2.70 8.23 0.60
C CYS A 52 1.25 8.39 1.07
N ILE A 53 0.38 9.00 0.26
CA ILE A 53 -1.04 9.15 0.58
C ILE A 53 -1.73 7.78 0.67
N GLU A 54 -1.50 6.88 -0.28
CA GLU A 54 -2.02 5.51 -0.23
C GLU A 54 -1.53 4.76 1.01
N HIS A 55 -0.25 4.89 1.35
CA HIS A 55 0.32 4.30 2.55
C HIS A 55 -0.32 4.84 3.83
N ASP A 56 -0.58 6.15 3.90
CA ASP A 56 -1.25 6.79 5.02
C ASP A 56 -2.68 6.27 5.22
N ILE A 57 -3.44 6.04 4.14
CA ILE A 57 -4.79 5.46 4.20
C ILE A 57 -4.74 4.07 4.81
N GLU A 58 -3.78 3.25 4.41
CA GLU A 58 -3.61 1.91 4.95
C GLU A 58 -3.20 1.93 6.42
N TYR A 59 -2.31 2.85 6.78
CA TYR A 59 -1.88 3.05 8.17
C TYR A 59 -3.00 3.56 9.06
N TYR A 60 -3.81 4.49 8.58
CA TYR A 60 -5.02 4.95 9.27
C TYR A 60 -5.98 3.81 9.54
N SER A 61 -6.19 2.96 8.55
CA SER A 61 -7.07 1.79 8.66
C SER A 61 -6.56 0.75 9.65
N GLY A 62 -5.25 0.63 9.82
CA GLY A 62 -4.66 -0.37 10.70
C GLY A 62 -4.91 -1.82 10.23
N GLY A 63 -4.68 -2.77 11.12
CA GLY A 63 -4.89 -4.18 10.86
C GLY A 63 -3.80 -5.05 11.51
N SER A 64 -3.53 -6.21 10.91
CA SER A 64 -2.53 -7.15 11.35
C SER A 64 -1.10 -6.72 10.99
N GLY A 65 -0.09 -7.26 11.66
CA GLY A 65 1.32 -7.04 11.32
C GLY A 65 1.67 -7.46 9.89
N LYS A 66 0.97 -8.46 9.34
CA LYS A 66 1.13 -8.90 7.95
C LYS A 66 0.58 -7.84 6.96
N GLU A 67 -0.53 -7.20 7.29
CA GLU A 67 -1.07 -6.09 6.49
C GLU A 67 -0.16 -4.88 6.54
N ARG A 68 0.38 -4.53 7.69
CA ARG A 68 1.40 -3.49 7.83
C ARG A 68 2.62 -3.78 6.94
N TRP A 69 3.14 -5.00 6.97
CA TRP A 69 4.27 -5.38 6.12
C TRP A 69 3.96 -5.23 4.64
N ARG A 70 2.75 -5.62 4.21
CA ARG A 70 2.31 -5.47 2.83
C ARG A 70 2.16 -4.00 2.42
N SER A 71 1.64 -3.16 3.31
CA SER A 71 1.53 -1.71 3.13
C SER A 71 2.92 -1.08 2.88
N ASP A 72 3.87 -1.34 3.78
CA ASP A 72 5.24 -0.83 3.66
C ASP A 72 5.93 -1.31 2.38
N LYS A 73 5.68 -2.56 1.98
CA LYS A 73 6.22 -3.11 0.73
C LYS A 73 5.58 -2.47 -0.52
N ARG A 74 4.29 -2.08 -0.46
CA ARG A 74 3.65 -1.32 -1.54
C ARG A 74 4.25 0.07 -1.66
N LEU A 75 4.43 0.78 -0.56
CA LEU A 75 5.13 2.07 -0.55
C LEU A 75 6.50 1.97 -1.21
N TYR A 76 7.33 1.03 -0.80
CA TYR A 76 8.64 0.78 -1.39
C TYR A 76 8.57 0.60 -2.92
N LYS A 77 7.68 -0.27 -3.39
CA LYS A 77 7.53 -0.55 -4.82
C LYS A 77 7.00 0.65 -5.61
N CYS A 78 6.08 1.39 -5.02
CA CYS A 78 5.46 2.57 -5.63
C CYS A 78 6.49 3.68 -5.81
N VAL A 79 7.24 4.03 -4.77
CA VAL A 79 8.30 5.03 -4.82
C VAL A 79 9.39 4.64 -5.81
N ARG A 80 9.83 3.38 -5.79
CA ARG A 80 10.86 2.88 -6.70
C ARG A 80 10.44 2.93 -8.17
N LYS A 81 9.15 2.74 -8.48
CA LYS A 81 8.61 2.84 -9.84
C LYS A 81 8.40 4.28 -10.33
N SER A 82 8.39 5.24 -9.44
CA SER A 82 8.25 6.65 -9.80
C SER A 82 9.50 7.13 -10.56
N LYS A 83 9.32 8.09 -11.47
CA LYS A 83 10.42 8.55 -12.34
C LYS A 83 11.53 9.22 -11.52
N GLY A 84 12.76 8.81 -11.76
CA GLY A 84 13.95 9.43 -11.18
C GLY A 84 14.88 8.39 -10.52
N TRP A 85 16.17 8.49 -10.83
CA TRP A 85 17.19 7.60 -10.27
C TRP A 85 17.31 7.71 -8.73
N GLN A 86 16.99 8.88 -8.19
CA GLN A 86 17.00 9.11 -6.74
C GLN A 86 16.04 8.18 -6.01
N ASN A 87 14.94 7.78 -6.63
CA ASN A 87 13.92 6.93 -6.03
C ASN A 87 14.43 5.50 -5.76
N GLU A 88 15.47 5.06 -6.44
CA GLU A 88 16.14 3.79 -6.13
C GLU A 88 16.83 3.82 -4.75
N ILE A 89 17.29 5.00 -4.32
CA ILE A 89 17.91 5.21 -3.01
C ILE A 89 16.86 5.58 -1.96
N ILE A 90 15.91 6.44 -2.33
CA ILE A 90 14.87 6.93 -1.41
C ILE A 90 13.94 5.81 -0.97
N ALA A 91 13.52 4.93 -1.88
CA ALA A 91 12.57 3.86 -1.57
C ALA A 91 13.01 2.94 -0.42
N PRO A 92 14.24 2.39 -0.38
CA PRO A 92 14.69 1.58 0.75
C PRO A 92 14.81 2.37 2.04
N VAL A 93 15.23 3.65 1.98
CA VAL A 93 15.33 4.52 3.17
C VAL A 93 13.94 4.80 3.75
N MET A 94 12.97 5.15 2.91
CA MET A 94 11.58 5.34 3.34
C MET A 94 11.00 4.05 3.92
N TRP A 95 11.22 2.92 3.27
CA TRP A 95 10.75 1.63 3.74
C TRP A 95 11.32 1.31 5.15
N LEU A 96 12.62 1.49 5.34
CA LEU A 96 13.25 1.30 6.65
C LEU A 96 12.65 2.26 7.69
N GLY A 97 12.46 3.53 7.34
CA GLY A 97 11.85 4.53 8.20
C GLY A 97 10.46 4.12 8.67
N VAL A 98 9.57 3.70 7.76
CA VAL A 98 8.21 3.28 8.16
C VAL A 98 8.21 1.97 8.93
N ARG A 99 9.18 1.06 8.68
CA ARG A 99 9.31 -0.19 9.46
C ARG A 99 9.70 0.08 10.91
N VAL A 100 10.62 1.01 11.14
CA VAL A 100 11.12 1.35 12.48
C VAL A 100 10.16 2.28 13.22
N PHE A 101 9.73 3.37 12.58
CA PHE A 101 8.98 4.45 13.23
C PHE A 101 7.47 4.36 13.06
N GLY A 102 6.97 3.53 12.16
CA GLY A 102 5.54 3.37 11.88
C GLY A 102 4.79 2.47 12.88
N VAL A 103 5.42 2.04 13.97
CA VAL A 103 4.75 1.24 15.01
C VAL A 103 3.85 2.11 15.88
N SER A 104 2.70 1.57 16.28
CA SER A 104 1.67 2.32 17.02
C SER A 104 2.06 2.72 18.44
N PHE A 105 3.01 2.02 19.06
CA PHE A 105 3.40 2.22 20.45
C PHE A 105 4.57 3.19 20.66
N LEU A 106 5.31 3.53 19.60
CA LEU A 106 6.40 4.50 19.72
C LEU A 106 5.84 5.92 19.88
N PRO A 107 6.33 6.71 20.84
CA PRO A 107 5.95 8.12 21.00
C PRO A 107 6.68 9.00 19.97
N THR A 108 6.58 8.65 18.69
CA THR A 108 7.16 9.44 17.62
C THR A 108 6.27 10.63 17.29
N PRO A 109 6.83 11.77 16.86
CA PRO A 109 6.06 12.91 16.35
C PRO A 109 5.34 12.57 15.06
N PHE A 110 5.57 11.39 14.50
CA PHE A 110 4.88 10.90 13.31
C PHE A 110 3.44 10.57 13.65
N ARG A 111 2.55 11.23 12.95
CA ARG A 111 1.10 11.20 13.14
C ARG A 111 0.49 9.82 12.91
N TRP A 112 1.17 8.96 12.17
CA TRP A 112 0.63 7.80 11.50
C TRP A 112 1.30 6.48 11.93
N GLY A 113 1.35 6.20 13.23
CA GLY A 113 1.60 4.82 13.65
C GLY A 113 0.46 3.92 13.17
N PHE A 114 0.79 2.74 12.66
CA PHE A 114 -0.16 1.80 12.05
C PHE A 114 -1.35 1.50 13.00
N GLY A 115 -2.54 1.92 12.62
CA GLY A 115 -3.77 1.77 13.40
C GLY A 115 -3.89 2.66 14.66
N ARG A 116 -2.93 3.55 14.92
CA ARG A 116 -2.86 4.37 16.15
C ARG A 116 -4.09 5.26 16.36
N ILE A 117 -4.62 5.84 15.28
CA ILE A 117 -5.75 6.77 15.37
C ILE A 117 -7.02 6.03 15.75
N LYS A 118 -7.24 4.83 15.23
CA LYS A 118 -8.39 3.99 15.62
C LYS A 118 -8.30 3.55 17.07
N ALA A 119 -7.13 3.13 17.53
CA ALA A 119 -6.91 2.74 18.92
C ALA A 119 -7.16 3.91 19.90
N LYS A 120 -6.87 5.16 19.49
CA LYS A 120 -7.15 6.35 20.32
C LYS A 120 -8.63 6.73 20.35
N LYS A 121 -9.38 6.45 19.30
CA LYS A 121 -10.84 6.75 19.24
C LYS A 121 -11.69 5.71 19.97
N SER A 122 -11.17 4.50 20.22
CA SER A 122 -11.90 3.43 20.91
C SER A 122 -11.77 3.45 22.44
N LYS A 123 -11.00 4.39 23.00
CA LYS A 123 -10.89 4.67 24.44
C LYS A 123 -11.71 5.89 24.82
#